data_d5c4a9e9d6bd4c742f485d570498211f
#
_entry.id   d5c4a9e9d6bd4c742f485d570498211f
#
_cell.length_a   1.000
_cell.length_b   1.000
_cell.length_c   1.000
_cell.angle_alpha   90.00
_cell.angle_beta   90.00
_cell.angle_gamma   90.00
#
_symmetry.space_group_name_H-M   'P 1'
#
loop_
_entity.id
_entity.type
_entity.pdbx_description
1 polymer ?
#
loop_
_entity_poly.entity_id
_entity_poly.type
_entity_poly.pdbx_seq_one_letter_code
_entity_poly.pdbx_strand_id
1 'polypeptide(L)'
;VSILAQAETETLFQVLDQSVQVLMQQLSVSYVDALIETGDNLLSQSVHVEDGKPNPEQTVALTKLYQTIDLKQLDAETIRRALQLALLKAIHNDHVDPNHQMTPDSIGLLTAYLIAKLVGSTTDLSILDIAVGTGNLLTTVINQLQTDRPRPIQGYGVDNDDNQLAIAAMSMDLQRSAVELFHQDAIDPLVMPKTTVAIGDLPVGYYPLDDRVQGFQTKATNGHSYIHHLMMEQAMAHLLPGGWGVFLVPTTIFQSQESQGLLKWMSTAAYLQGLLNLPTNLFLDEKSRKSIVVLQKHGQRAHQAGKVLLGDFPSFEDQRAFQAFTAQIDAWVDQNIIR
;
A
#
# COMPACT_ATOMS: atom_id res chain seq x y z
N VAL A 1 13.82 -4.62 -14.19
CA VAL A 1 13.78 -6.01 -13.70
C VAL A 1 14.74 -6.83 -14.54
N SER A 2 15.65 -7.59 -13.92
CA SER A 2 16.54 -8.48 -14.67
C SER A 2 15.73 -9.65 -15.28
N ILE A 3 16.22 -10.22 -16.40
CA ILE A 3 15.59 -11.40 -17.03
C ILE A 3 15.51 -12.57 -16.02
N LEU A 4 16.50 -12.71 -15.14
CA LEU A 4 16.52 -13.73 -14.08
C LEU A 4 15.37 -13.53 -13.10
N ALA A 5 15.20 -12.32 -12.54
CA ALA A 5 14.13 -12.00 -11.59
C ALA A 5 12.74 -12.18 -12.20
N GLN A 6 12.57 -11.94 -13.49
CA GLN A 6 11.32 -12.20 -14.19
C GLN A 6 11.03 -13.71 -14.27
N ALA A 7 12.04 -14.53 -14.62
CA ALA A 7 11.91 -15.98 -14.68
C ALA A 7 11.61 -16.58 -13.29
N GLU A 8 12.25 -16.09 -12.23
CA GLU A 8 12.00 -16.51 -10.85
C GLU A 8 10.58 -16.15 -10.40
N THR A 9 10.11 -14.93 -10.70
CA THR A 9 8.73 -14.50 -10.44
C THR A 9 7.72 -15.42 -11.12
N GLU A 10 7.93 -15.74 -12.40
CA GLU A 10 7.05 -16.62 -13.16
C GLU A 10 7.06 -18.06 -12.61
N THR A 11 8.22 -18.57 -12.23
CA THR A 11 8.37 -19.90 -11.62
C THR A 11 7.62 -19.98 -10.31
N LEU A 12 7.80 -19.01 -9.41
CA LEU A 12 7.08 -18.97 -8.14
C LEU A 12 5.56 -18.84 -8.37
N PHE A 13 5.12 -17.98 -9.28
CA PHE A 13 3.71 -17.84 -9.61
C PHE A 13 3.10 -19.18 -10.09
N GLN A 14 3.81 -19.92 -10.93
CA GLN A 14 3.35 -21.25 -11.39
C GLN A 14 3.19 -22.22 -10.23
N VAL A 15 4.11 -22.24 -9.26
CA VAL A 15 4.02 -23.08 -8.07
C VAL A 15 2.81 -22.68 -7.22
N LEU A 16 2.63 -21.39 -6.98
CA LEU A 16 1.46 -20.86 -6.24
C LEU A 16 0.16 -21.27 -6.92
N ASP A 17 0.04 -21.02 -8.21
CA ASP A 17 -1.19 -21.32 -8.96
C ASP A 17 -1.51 -22.81 -9.02
N GLN A 18 -0.52 -23.68 -9.26
CA GLN A 18 -0.73 -25.13 -9.24
C GLN A 18 -1.19 -25.62 -7.87
N SER A 19 -0.57 -25.15 -6.79
CA SER A 19 -0.98 -25.47 -5.43
C SER A 19 -2.41 -25.02 -5.15
N VAL A 20 -2.73 -23.77 -5.48
CA VAL A 20 -4.07 -23.19 -5.29
C VAL A 20 -5.13 -24.04 -6.01
N GLN A 21 -4.91 -24.45 -7.25
CA GLN A 21 -5.86 -25.28 -8.01
C GLN A 21 -6.13 -26.62 -7.32
N VAL A 22 -5.11 -27.25 -6.74
CA VAL A 22 -5.26 -28.50 -5.98
C VAL A 22 -6.04 -28.25 -4.69
N LEU A 23 -5.65 -27.23 -3.91
CA LEU A 23 -6.27 -26.93 -2.61
C LEU A 23 -7.72 -26.48 -2.75
N MET A 24 -8.06 -25.66 -3.74
CA MET A 24 -9.45 -25.30 -4.04
C MET A 24 -10.35 -26.52 -4.20
N GLN A 25 -9.89 -27.53 -4.95
CA GLN A 25 -10.66 -28.75 -5.19
C GLN A 25 -10.74 -29.63 -3.97
N GLN A 26 -9.64 -29.81 -3.25
CA GLN A 26 -9.56 -30.69 -2.09
C GLN A 26 -10.31 -30.14 -0.87
N LEU A 27 -10.20 -28.83 -0.63
CA LEU A 27 -10.78 -28.16 0.53
C LEU A 27 -12.14 -27.53 0.25
N SER A 28 -12.52 -27.37 -1.03
CA SER A 28 -13.75 -26.67 -1.47
C SER A 28 -13.80 -25.22 -0.98
N VAL A 29 -12.69 -24.50 -1.12
CA VAL A 29 -12.52 -23.09 -0.69
C VAL A 29 -12.34 -22.16 -1.88
N SER A 30 -12.34 -20.85 -1.63
CA SER A 30 -12.06 -19.83 -2.65
C SER A 30 -10.61 -19.86 -3.14
N TYR A 31 -10.32 -19.16 -4.25
CA TYR A 31 -8.94 -19.00 -4.73
C TYR A 31 -8.06 -18.30 -3.68
N VAL A 32 -8.59 -17.27 -3.03
CA VAL A 32 -7.88 -16.51 -2.00
C VAL A 32 -7.55 -17.38 -0.79
N ASP A 33 -8.52 -18.14 -0.26
CA ASP A 33 -8.29 -19.05 0.88
C ASP A 33 -7.24 -20.09 0.55
N ALA A 34 -7.32 -20.70 -0.65
CA ALA A 34 -6.32 -21.67 -1.12
C ALA A 34 -4.94 -21.01 -1.33
N LEU A 35 -4.87 -19.72 -1.69
CA LEU A 35 -3.60 -18.99 -1.81
C LEU A 35 -2.97 -18.74 -0.44
N ILE A 36 -3.76 -18.36 0.56
CA ILE A 36 -3.29 -18.19 1.95
C ILE A 36 -2.75 -19.52 2.47
N GLU A 37 -3.51 -20.61 2.33
CA GLU A 37 -3.09 -21.96 2.73
C GLU A 37 -1.79 -22.40 1.99
N THR A 38 -1.66 -22.05 0.71
CA THR A 38 -0.43 -22.29 -0.06
C THR A 38 0.76 -21.54 0.52
N GLY A 39 0.57 -20.27 0.89
CA GLY A 39 1.60 -19.44 1.51
C GLY A 39 2.07 -20.03 2.84
N ASP A 40 1.13 -20.42 3.70
CA ASP A 40 1.42 -21.03 5.00
C ASP A 40 2.14 -22.38 4.86
N ASN A 41 1.75 -23.18 3.90
CA ASN A 41 2.43 -24.44 3.57
C ASN A 41 3.88 -24.22 3.09
N LEU A 42 4.11 -23.20 2.26
CA LEU A 42 5.46 -22.82 1.81
C LEU A 42 6.32 -22.30 2.96
N LEU A 43 5.76 -21.50 3.87
CA LEU A 43 6.46 -21.00 5.06
C LEU A 43 6.85 -22.11 6.01
N SER A 44 5.92 -23.02 6.30
CA SER A 44 6.14 -24.19 7.19
C SER A 44 6.93 -25.31 6.54
N GLN A 45 7.13 -25.28 5.22
CA GLN A 45 7.71 -26.36 4.41
C GLN A 45 6.98 -27.69 4.58
N SER A 46 5.70 -27.65 4.86
CA SER A 46 4.84 -28.81 5.09
C SER A 46 3.44 -28.56 4.57
N VAL A 47 2.77 -29.60 4.10
CA VAL A 47 1.36 -29.50 3.71
C VAL A 47 0.50 -29.69 4.95
N HIS A 48 -0.32 -28.70 5.26
CA HIS A 48 -1.31 -28.80 6.31
C HIS A 48 -2.44 -29.76 5.88
N VAL A 49 -2.79 -30.70 6.75
CA VAL A 49 -3.84 -31.69 6.51
C VAL A 49 -4.83 -31.66 7.67
N GLU A 50 -6.08 -31.33 7.37
CA GLU A 50 -7.18 -31.32 8.33
C GLU A 50 -8.29 -32.24 7.82
N ASP A 51 -8.83 -33.12 8.68
CA ASP A 51 -9.88 -34.10 8.37
C ASP A 51 -9.57 -34.99 7.12
N GLY A 52 -8.28 -35.30 6.91
CA GLY A 52 -7.79 -36.08 5.78
C GLY A 52 -7.77 -35.38 4.43
N LYS A 53 -7.83 -34.06 4.45
CA LYS A 53 -7.75 -33.21 3.25
C LYS A 53 -6.58 -32.21 3.37
N PRO A 54 -5.78 -32.02 2.30
CA PRO A 54 -5.81 -32.77 1.04
C PRO A 54 -5.53 -34.27 1.27
N ASN A 55 -6.03 -35.12 0.37
CA ASN A 55 -5.82 -36.56 0.48
C ASN A 55 -4.32 -36.93 0.39
N PRO A 56 -3.90 -38.17 0.80
CA PRO A 56 -2.48 -38.52 0.84
C PRO A 56 -1.75 -38.39 -0.50
N GLU A 57 -2.40 -38.67 -1.61
CA GLU A 57 -1.81 -38.53 -2.96
C GLU A 57 -1.51 -37.08 -3.27
N GLN A 58 -2.45 -36.21 -3.01
CA GLN A 58 -2.30 -34.75 -3.24
C GLN A 58 -1.30 -34.13 -2.24
N THR A 59 -1.28 -34.60 -1.00
CA THR A 59 -0.27 -34.17 -0.01
C THR A 59 1.15 -34.47 -0.51
N VAL A 60 1.39 -35.65 -1.08
CA VAL A 60 2.69 -35.98 -1.66
C VAL A 60 3.01 -35.14 -2.89
N ALA A 61 2.01 -34.89 -3.74
CA ALA A 61 2.19 -34.05 -4.93
C ALA A 61 2.53 -32.61 -4.57
N LEU A 62 1.80 -31.99 -3.61
CA LEU A 62 2.05 -30.66 -3.10
C LEU A 62 3.43 -30.54 -2.43
N THR A 63 3.81 -31.53 -1.62
CA THR A 63 5.14 -31.56 -0.98
C THR A 63 6.25 -31.52 -2.04
N LYS A 64 6.13 -32.32 -3.10
CA LYS A 64 7.11 -32.31 -4.20
C LYS A 64 7.12 -30.97 -4.94
N LEU A 65 5.95 -30.36 -5.14
CA LEU A 65 5.82 -29.05 -5.79
C LEU A 65 6.55 -27.99 -4.98
N TYR A 66 6.34 -27.92 -3.65
CA TYR A 66 6.98 -26.94 -2.79
C TYR A 66 8.51 -27.12 -2.71
N GLN A 67 9.02 -28.33 -2.81
CA GLN A 67 10.46 -28.61 -2.87
C GLN A 67 11.15 -28.07 -4.12
N THR A 68 10.41 -27.67 -5.15
CA THR A 68 10.98 -27.02 -6.34
C THR A 68 11.38 -25.58 -6.14
N ILE A 69 10.95 -24.96 -5.02
CA ILE A 69 11.21 -23.56 -4.69
C ILE A 69 11.99 -23.46 -3.37
N ASP A 70 13.08 -22.71 -3.38
CA ASP A 70 13.74 -22.26 -2.17
C ASP A 70 13.47 -20.77 -1.96
N LEU A 71 12.49 -20.45 -1.11
CA LEU A 71 12.11 -19.08 -0.80
C LEU A 71 13.28 -18.24 -0.26
N LYS A 72 14.30 -18.87 0.35
CA LYS A 72 15.46 -18.14 0.92
C LYS A 72 16.37 -17.57 -0.16
N GLN A 73 16.32 -18.11 -1.37
CA GLN A 73 17.11 -17.63 -2.51
C GLN A 73 16.40 -16.52 -3.28
N LEU A 74 15.10 -16.32 -3.05
CA LEU A 74 14.32 -15.28 -3.72
C LEU A 74 14.36 -13.97 -2.91
N ASP A 75 14.48 -12.85 -3.61
CA ASP A 75 14.33 -11.54 -2.98
C ASP A 75 12.84 -11.21 -2.71
N ALA A 76 12.61 -10.26 -1.80
CA ALA A 76 11.27 -9.87 -1.38
C ALA A 76 10.41 -9.34 -2.55
N GLU A 77 11.01 -8.61 -3.49
CA GLU A 77 10.30 -8.05 -4.64
C GLU A 77 9.88 -9.13 -5.64
N THR A 78 10.69 -10.15 -5.86
CA THR A 78 10.35 -11.33 -6.67
C THR A 78 9.15 -12.06 -6.08
N ILE A 79 9.15 -12.29 -4.76
CA ILE A 79 8.04 -12.93 -4.05
C ILE A 79 6.77 -12.07 -4.15
N ARG A 80 6.88 -10.76 -3.87
CA ARG A 80 5.75 -9.82 -3.95
C ARG A 80 5.08 -9.87 -5.32
N ARG A 81 5.87 -9.83 -6.40
CA ARG A 81 5.35 -9.86 -7.77
C ARG A 81 4.64 -11.16 -8.12
N ALA A 82 5.18 -12.30 -7.68
CA ALA A 82 4.51 -13.58 -7.89
C ALA A 82 3.17 -13.65 -7.17
N LEU A 83 3.10 -13.16 -5.92
CA LEU A 83 1.85 -13.06 -5.15
C LEU A 83 0.87 -12.08 -5.81
N GLN A 84 1.35 -10.94 -6.31
CA GLN A 84 0.52 -10.00 -7.05
C GLN A 84 -0.14 -10.63 -8.27
N LEU A 85 0.60 -11.42 -9.06
CA LEU A 85 0.03 -12.15 -10.19
C LEU A 85 -1.06 -13.15 -9.74
N ALA A 86 -0.84 -13.85 -8.62
CA ALA A 86 -1.83 -14.75 -8.05
C ALA A 86 -3.09 -13.99 -7.57
N LEU A 87 -2.92 -12.85 -6.90
CA LEU A 87 -4.04 -12.02 -6.44
C LEU A 87 -4.82 -11.39 -7.61
N LEU A 88 -4.15 -10.95 -8.68
CA LEU A 88 -4.83 -10.49 -9.90
C LEU A 88 -5.69 -11.59 -10.53
N LYS A 89 -5.20 -12.84 -10.49
CA LYS A 89 -5.99 -13.99 -10.94
C LYS A 89 -7.18 -14.26 -10.01
N ALA A 90 -7.00 -14.12 -8.69
CA ALA A 90 -8.08 -14.22 -7.71
C ALA A 90 -9.20 -13.19 -7.96
N ILE A 91 -8.84 -11.92 -8.15
CA ILE A 91 -9.78 -10.83 -8.44
C ILE A 91 -10.62 -11.16 -9.67
N HIS A 92 -10.01 -11.72 -10.70
CA HIS A 92 -10.73 -12.12 -11.92
C HIS A 92 -11.69 -13.30 -11.68
N ASN A 93 -11.30 -14.26 -10.85
CA ASN A 93 -12.09 -15.48 -10.60
C ASN A 93 -13.19 -15.28 -9.55
N ASP A 94 -12.91 -14.53 -8.49
CA ASP A 94 -13.75 -14.43 -7.29
C ASP A 94 -14.66 -13.17 -7.29
N HIS A 95 -14.64 -12.37 -8.38
CA HIS A 95 -15.42 -11.14 -8.53
C HIS A 95 -15.29 -10.17 -7.34
N VAL A 96 -14.05 -9.87 -6.96
CA VAL A 96 -13.73 -8.98 -5.83
C VAL A 96 -14.30 -7.57 -6.02
N ASP A 97 -14.83 -6.99 -4.94
CA ASP A 97 -15.37 -5.63 -4.92
C ASP A 97 -14.36 -4.60 -5.44
N PRO A 98 -14.76 -3.66 -6.29
CA PRO A 98 -13.88 -2.58 -6.78
C PRO A 98 -13.17 -1.78 -5.68
N ASN A 99 -13.75 -1.68 -4.48
CA ASN A 99 -13.12 -1.00 -3.34
C ASN A 99 -11.99 -1.81 -2.68
N HIS A 100 -11.92 -3.12 -2.97
CA HIS A 100 -10.85 -4.01 -2.50
C HIS A 100 -9.81 -4.28 -3.59
N GLN A 101 -9.73 -3.42 -4.61
CA GLN A 101 -8.71 -3.56 -5.65
C GLN A 101 -7.34 -3.20 -5.09
N MET A 102 -6.37 -4.02 -5.44
CA MET A 102 -4.98 -3.81 -5.09
C MET A 102 -4.41 -2.57 -5.80
N THR A 103 -3.73 -1.70 -5.06
CA THR A 103 -3.03 -0.54 -5.65
C THR A 103 -2.02 -1.00 -6.71
N PRO A 104 -2.06 -0.46 -7.94
CA PRO A 104 -1.13 -0.85 -9.00
C PRO A 104 0.33 -0.54 -8.66
N ASP A 105 1.26 -1.39 -9.12
CA ASP A 105 2.71 -1.24 -8.89
C ASP A 105 3.25 0.11 -9.33
N SER A 106 2.78 0.62 -10.48
CA SER A 106 3.21 1.93 -10.98
C SER A 106 2.96 3.06 -9.98
N ILE A 107 1.86 2.98 -9.24
CA ILE A 107 1.50 3.94 -8.18
C ILE A 107 2.38 3.71 -6.94
N GLY A 108 2.60 2.45 -6.56
CA GLY A 108 3.50 2.10 -5.45
C GLY A 108 4.94 2.57 -5.69
N LEU A 109 5.48 2.35 -6.88
CA LEU A 109 6.82 2.81 -7.29
C LEU A 109 6.92 4.34 -7.32
N LEU A 110 5.87 5.02 -7.78
CA LEU A 110 5.81 6.47 -7.77
C LEU A 110 5.77 7.02 -6.34
N THR A 111 4.99 6.40 -5.46
CA THR A 111 4.93 6.74 -4.03
C THR A 111 6.30 6.56 -3.38
N ALA A 112 6.97 5.44 -3.64
CA ALA A 112 8.33 5.19 -3.16
C ALA A 112 9.33 6.25 -3.66
N TYR A 113 9.26 6.61 -4.95
CA TYR A 113 10.10 7.66 -5.53
C TYR A 113 9.91 9.00 -4.81
N LEU A 114 8.66 9.43 -4.61
CA LEU A 114 8.36 10.67 -3.90
C LEU A 114 8.92 10.64 -2.47
N ILE A 115 8.68 9.56 -1.73
CA ILE A 115 9.19 9.41 -0.36
C ILE A 115 10.72 9.46 -0.35
N ALA A 116 11.41 8.76 -1.25
CA ALA A 116 12.88 8.78 -1.34
C ALA A 116 13.42 10.21 -1.51
N LYS A 117 12.75 11.02 -2.35
CA LYS A 117 13.14 12.41 -2.59
C LYS A 117 12.87 13.31 -1.38
N LEU A 118 11.77 13.11 -0.67
CA LEU A 118 11.35 13.92 0.46
C LEU A 118 12.18 13.66 1.73
N VAL A 119 12.46 12.39 2.05
CA VAL A 119 13.11 12.02 3.32
C VAL A 119 14.64 11.87 3.22
N GLY A 120 15.20 11.75 2.03
CA GLY A 120 16.61 11.45 1.83
C GLY A 120 17.01 10.04 2.30
N SER A 121 18.28 9.69 2.18
CA SER A 121 18.79 8.33 2.45
C SER A 121 19.25 8.09 3.90
N THR A 122 19.54 9.14 4.66
CA THR A 122 20.15 9.05 6.00
C THR A 122 19.15 8.94 7.14
N THR A 123 17.87 9.20 6.89
CA THR A 123 16.81 9.17 7.90
C THR A 123 16.43 7.73 8.25
N ASP A 124 16.38 7.40 9.54
CA ASP A 124 15.73 6.17 10.00
C ASP A 124 14.25 6.23 9.63
N LEU A 125 13.82 5.27 8.83
CA LEU A 125 12.52 5.30 8.19
C LEU A 125 11.57 4.30 8.84
N SER A 126 10.42 4.80 9.25
CA SER A 126 9.27 4.00 9.63
C SER A 126 8.04 4.47 8.85
N ILE A 127 7.22 3.53 8.37
CA ILE A 127 6.11 3.81 7.46
C ILE A 127 4.83 3.24 8.04
N LEU A 128 3.80 4.07 8.16
CA LEU A 128 2.42 3.67 8.44
C LEU A 128 1.64 3.65 7.14
N ASP A 129 1.01 2.52 6.81
CA ASP A 129 -0.07 2.46 5.84
C ASP A 129 -1.40 2.37 6.60
N ILE A 130 -2.20 3.44 6.52
CA ILE A 130 -3.44 3.56 7.31
C ILE A 130 -4.64 2.82 6.68
N ALA A 131 -4.49 2.32 5.47
CA ALA A 131 -5.47 1.51 4.74
C ALA A 131 -4.74 0.40 3.98
N VAL A 132 -4.08 -0.50 4.72
CA VAL A 132 -3.07 -1.40 4.17
C VAL A 132 -3.63 -2.40 3.16
N GLY A 133 -4.90 -2.79 3.28
CA GLY A 133 -5.53 -3.77 2.42
C GLY A 133 -4.70 -5.07 2.34
N THR A 134 -4.40 -5.52 1.13
CA THR A 134 -3.55 -6.71 0.89
C THR A 134 -2.05 -6.47 1.14
N GLY A 135 -1.65 -5.25 1.51
CA GLY A 135 -0.26 -4.88 1.78
C GLY A 135 0.57 -4.54 0.54
N ASN A 136 -0.01 -4.56 -0.67
CA ASN A 136 0.76 -4.36 -1.91
C ASN A 136 1.42 -2.97 -1.99
N LEU A 137 0.71 -1.90 -1.62
CA LEU A 137 1.28 -0.55 -1.60
C LEU A 137 2.46 -0.47 -0.61
N LEU A 138 2.24 -0.89 0.63
CA LEU A 138 3.23 -0.81 1.70
C LEU A 138 4.49 -1.61 1.36
N THR A 139 4.34 -2.86 0.91
CA THR A 139 5.49 -3.72 0.58
C THR A 139 6.21 -3.25 -0.69
N THR A 140 5.51 -2.74 -1.70
CA THR A 140 6.15 -2.10 -2.87
C THR A 140 7.03 -0.93 -2.44
N VAL A 141 6.50 -0.05 -1.57
CA VAL A 141 7.24 1.11 -1.07
C VAL A 141 8.45 0.68 -0.24
N ILE A 142 8.27 -0.25 0.70
CA ILE A 142 9.38 -0.74 1.55
C ILE A 142 10.45 -1.40 0.70
N ASN A 143 10.11 -2.35 -0.18
CA ASN A 143 11.07 -3.08 -1.00
C ASN A 143 11.89 -2.13 -1.89
N GLN A 144 11.25 -1.14 -2.50
CA GLN A 144 11.91 -0.15 -3.33
C GLN A 144 12.87 0.75 -2.52
N LEU A 145 12.44 1.20 -1.35
CA LEU A 145 13.25 2.09 -0.50
C LEU A 145 14.37 1.36 0.24
N GLN A 146 14.19 0.07 0.54
CA GLN A 146 15.16 -0.74 1.27
C GLN A 146 16.46 -0.93 0.50
N THR A 147 16.42 -0.92 -0.84
CA THR A 147 17.57 -1.15 -1.72
C THR A 147 18.75 -0.21 -1.39
N ASP A 148 18.46 1.04 -1.05
CA ASP A 148 19.48 2.08 -0.80
C ASP A 148 19.68 2.38 0.69
N ARG A 149 19.17 1.52 1.60
CA ARG A 149 19.20 1.76 3.05
C ARG A 149 19.91 0.66 3.82
N PRO A 150 20.82 1.02 4.75
CA PRO A 150 21.58 0.02 5.52
C PRO A 150 20.76 -0.61 6.66
N ARG A 151 19.67 0.05 7.12
CA ARG A 151 18.82 -0.43 8.20
C ARG A 151 17.45 -0.87 7.65
N PRO A 152 16.84 -1.92 8.23
CA PRO A 152 15.49 -2.30 7.90
C PRO A 152 14.51 -1.14 8.09
N ILE A 153 13.58 -1.01 7.14
CA ILE A 153 12.46 -0.07 7.25
C ILE A 153 11.37 -0.78 8.07
N GLN A 154 10.96 -0.17 9.17
CA GLN A 154 9.85 -0.68 9.97
C GLN A 154 8.54 -0.23 9.36
N GLY A 155 7.68 -1.19 8.99
CA GLY A 155 6.34 -0.94 8.48
C GLY A 155 5.27 -1.19 9.54
N TYR A 156 4.18 -0.44 9.45
CA TYR A 156 2.94 -0.66 10.22
C TYR A 156 1.77 -0.57 9.26
N GLY A 157 0.89 -1.56 9.27
CA GLY A 157 -0.31 -1.59 8.43
C GLY A 157 -1.57 -1.69 9.26
N VAL A 158 -2.57 -0.87 8.94
CA VAL A 158 -3.88 -0.87 9.59
C VAL A 158 -4.96 -1.19 8.57
N ASP A 159 -5.84 -2.10 8.91
CA ASP A 159 -7.09 -2.37 8.19
C ASP A 159 -8.14 -2.93 9.13
N ASN A 160 -9.42 -2.82 8.78
CA ASN A 160 -10.52 -3.42 9.51
C ASN A 160 -11.14 -4.63 8.80
N ASP A 161 -10.56 -5.08 7.70
CA ASP A 161 -10.99 -6.26 6.94
C ASP A 161 -10.06 -7.45 7.23
N ASP A 162 -10.59 -8.47 7.90
CA ASP A 162 -9.85 -9.69 8.26
C ASP A 162 -9.29 -10.42 7.04
N ASN A 163 -10.03 -10.46 5.92
CA ASN A 163 -9.60 -11.17 4.72
C ASN A 163 -8.42 -10.44 4.06
N GLN A 164 -8.48 -9.11 3.99
CA GLN A 164 -7.38 -8.31 3.47
C GLN A 164 -6.13 -8.48 4.33
N LEU A 165 -6.27 -8.43 5.65
CA LEU A 165 -5.16 -8.61 6.58
C LEU A 165 -4.57 -10.03 6.54
N ALA A 166 -5.38 -11.06 6.34
CA ALA A 166 -4.87 -12.43 6.17
C ALA A 166 -3.97 -12.56 4.92
N ILE A 167 -4.38 -11.95 3.80
CA ILE A 167 -3.57 -11.88 2.59
C ILE A 167 -2.27 -11.09 2.86
N ALA A 168 -2.39 -9.92 3.51
CA ALA A 168 -1.25 -9.08 3.83
C ALA A 168 -0.24 -9.81 4.73
N ALA A 169 -0.71 -10.49 5.78
CA ALA A 169 0.14 -11.24 6.71
C ALA A 169 0.92 -12.34 5.98
N MET A 170 0.24 -13.21 5.25
CA MET A 170 0.87 -14.26 4.45
C MET A 170 1.90 -13.67 3.47
N SER A 171 1.55 -12.60 2.78
CA SER A 171 2.43 -11.94 1.82
C SER A 171 3.69 -11.37 2.48
N MET A 172 3.55 -10.72 3.63
CA MET A 172 4.66 -10.10 4.36
C MET A 172 5.58 -11.13 4.99
N ASP A 173 5.04 -12.23 5.51
CA ASP A 173 5.81 -13.34 6.05
C ASP A 173 6.65 -14.02 4.95
N LEU A 174 6.07 -14.29 3.79
CA LEU A 174 6.80 -14.83 2.64
C LEU A 174 7.92 -13.89 2.18
N GLN A 175 7.69 -12.57 2.17
CA GLN A 175 8.68 -11.55 1.83
C GLN A 175 9.70 -11.32 2.95
N ARG A 176 9.50 -11.82 4.15
CA ARG A 176 10.31 -11.56 5.35
C ARG A 176 10.38 -10.07 5.67
N SER A 177 9.27 -9.36 5.47
CA SER A 177 9.17 -7.92 5.68
C SER A 177 9.09 -7.58 7.17
N ALA A 178 9.75 -6.50 7.60
CA ALA A 178 9.66 -5.97 8.96
C ALA A 178 8.38 -5.11 9.09
N VAL A 179 7.21 -5.74 9.00
CA VAL A 179 5.90 -5.07 9.06
C VAL A 179 5.05 -5.70 10.17
N GLU A 180 4.41 -4.86 10.96
CA GLU A 180 3.40 -5.25 11.94
C GLU A 180 2.02 -4.83 11.44
N LEU A 181 1.05 -5.74 11.49
CA LEU A 181 -0.33 -5.52 11.05
C LEU A 181 -1.26 -5.37 12.25
N PHE A 182 -2.21 -4.44 12.13
CA PHE A 182 -3.19 -4.12 13.18
C PHE A 182 -4.60 -4.21 12.60
N HIS A 183 -5.38 -5.16 13.11
CA HIS A 183 -6.81 -5.25 12.83
C HIS A 183 -7.54 -4.23 13.69
N GLN A 184 -7.77 -3.04 13.17
CA GLN A 184 -8.52 -1.99 13.85
C GLN A 184 -9.17 -1.03 12.86
N ASP A 185 -10.22 -0.35 13.30
CA ASP A 185 -10.75 0.81 12.60
C ASP A 185 -9.71 1.94 12.64
N ALA A 186 -9.28 2.43 11.48
CA ALA A 186 -8.28 3.48 11.36
C ALA A 186 -8.71 4.83 11.99
N ILE A 187 -10.00 4.99 12.30
CA ILE A 187 -10.55 6.18 12.97
C ILE A 187 -10.39 6.10 14.49
N ASP A 188 -10.21 4.91 15.04
CA ASP A 188 -9.90 4.73 16.47
C ASP A 188 -8.45 5.15 16.77
N PRO A 189 -8.11 5.46 18.04
CA PRO A 189 -6.73 5.80 18.42
C PRO A 189 -5.75 4.72 18.00
N LEU A 190 -4.76 5.08 17.19
CA LEU A 190 -3.77 4.13 16.67
C LEU A 190 -2.82 3.69 17.80
N VAL A 191 -2.57 2.37 17.88
CA VAL A 191 -1.81 1.76 19.01
C VAL A 191 -0.32 1.55 18.71
N MET A 192 0.10 1.62 17.43
CA MET A 192 1.49 1.48 17.03
C MET A 192 2.33 2.73 17.37
N PRO A 193 3.67 2.66 17.34
CA PRO A 193 4.54 3.82 17.49
C PRO A 193 4.32 4.86 16.40
N LYS A 194 4.56 6.14 16.71
CA LYS A 194 4.57 7.21 15.70
C LYS A 194 5.64 6.97 14.64
N THR A 195 5.31 7.28 13.39
CA THR A 195 6.17 7.02 12.24
C THR A 195 6.72 8.30 11.61
N THR A 196 7.75 8.15 10.77
CA THR A 196 8.32 9.24 9.99
C THR A 196 7.54 9.52 8.72
N VAL A 197 6.88 8.50 8.16
CA VAL A 197 6.06 8.60 6.96
C VAL A 197 4.71 7.90 7.19
N ALA A 198 3.65 8.45 6.64
CA ALA A 198 2.36 7.80 6.50
C ALA A 198 1.97 7.76 5.01
N ILE A 199 1.43 6.64 4.59
CA ILE A 199 0.89 6.42 3.25
C ILE A 199 -0.53 5.86 3.33
N GLY A 200 -1.21 5.78 2.21
CA GLY A 200 -2.45 5.04 2.06
C GLY A 200 -3.10 5.30 0.71
N ASP A 201 -3.65 4.27 0.12
CA ASP A 201 -4.62 4.38 -0.96
C ASP A 201 -6.00 4.49 -0.34
N LEU A 202 -6.39 5.73 0.00
CA LEU A 202 -7.51 5.97 0.88
C LEU A 202 -8.85 5.59 0.24
N PRO A 203 -9.74 4.89 0.99
CA PRO A 203 -11.06 4.51 0.52
C PRO A 203 -11.91 5.75 0.24
N VAL A 204 -12.74 5.66 -0.80
CA VAL A 204 -13.66 6.73 -1.19
C VAL A 204 -15.04 6.41 -0.67
N GLY A 205 -15.64 7.34 0.06
CA GLY A 205 -16.98 7.19 0.62
C GLY A 205 -17.16 7.91 1.95
N TYR A 206 -18.26 7.60 2.62
CA TYR A 206 -18.61 8.19 3.90
C TYR A 206 -18.35 7.20 5.05
N TYR A 207 -17.87 7.73 6.17
CA TYR A 207 -17.74 6.96 7.40
C TYR A 207 -19.10 6.85 8.09
N PRO A 208 -19.56 5.63 8.44
CA PRO A 208 -20.96 5.43 8.87
C PRO A 208 -21.22 5.76 10.35
N LEU A 209 -20.19 5.89 11.21
CA LEU A 209 -20.32 6.02 12.66
C LEU A 209 -20.03 7.45 13.13
N ASP A 210 -20.99 8.37 12.91
CA ASP A 210 -20.82 9.81 13.16
C ASP A 210 -20.45 10.14 14.61
N ASP A 211 -20.86 9.33 15.57
CA ASP A 211 -20.52 9.54 16.99
C ASP A 211 -19.03 9.38 17.29
N ARG A 212 -18.30 8.58 16.48
CA ARG A 212 -16.87 8.34 16.67
C ARG A 212 -15.99 9.47 16.14
N VAL A 213 -16.50 10.30 15.24
CA VAL A 213 -15.71 11.34 14.56
C VAL A 213 -15.78 12.71 15.23
N GLN A 214 -16.40 12.83 16.41
CA GLN A 214 -16.63 14.12 17.07
C GLN A 214 -15.32 14.87 17.42
N GLY A 215 -14.22 14.16 17.61
CA GLY A 215 -12.89 14.72 17.87
C GLY A 215 -12.15 15.22 16.63
N PHE A 216 -12.60 14.86 15.42
CA PHE A 216 -11.92 15.23 14.18
C PHE A 216 -12.28 16.65 13.72
N GLN A 217 -11.27 17.37 13.25
CA GLN A 217 -11.46 18.70 12.66
C GLN A 217 -12.01 18.62 11.24
N THR A 218 -11.72 17.51 10.55
CA THR A 218 -12.18 17.22 9.18
C THR A 218 -13.55 16.59 9.11
N LYS A 219 -14.25 16.40 10.25
CA LYS A 219 -15.61 15.89 10.26
C LYS A 219 -16.56 16.80 9.49
N ALA A 220 -17.58 16.22 8.88
CA ALA A 220 -18.63 16.98 8.22
C ALA A 220 -19.40 17.86 9.21
N THR A 221 -19.82 19.03 8.76
CA THR A 221 -20.69 19.91 9.56
C THR A 221 -22.11 19.37 9.64
N ASN A 222 -22.56 18.71 8.57
CA ASN A 222 -23.87 18.06 8.45
C ASN A 222 -23.72 16.72 7.71
N GLY A 223 -24.44 15.68 8.14
CA GLY A 223 -24.38 14.36 7.53
C GLY A 223 -23.11 13.58 7.87
N HIS A 224 -22.79 12.61 7.03
CA HIS A 224 -21.65 11.73 7.21
C HIS A 224 -20.34 12.37 6.74
N SER A 225 -19.27 12.12 7.47
CA SER A 225 -17.93 12.60 7.13
C SER A 225 -17.29 11.74 6.04
N TYR A 226 -16.50 12.34 5.15
CA TYR A 226 -15.70 11.58 4.20
C TYR A 226 -14.61 10.79 4.93
N ILE A 227 -14.54 9.49 4.68
CA ILE A 227 -13.57 8.60 5.31
C ILE A 227 -12.12 9.01 4.99
N HIS A 228 -11.81 9.38 3.76
CA HIS A 228 -10.46 9.80 3.37
C HIS A 228 -10.02 11.12 4.04
N HIS A 229 -10.94 12.04 4.39
CA HIS A 229 -10.59 13.23 5.18
C HIS A 229 -10.18 12.85 6.61
N LEU A 230 -10.98 11.99 7.25
CA LEU A 230 -10.73 11.51 8.61
C LEU A 230 -9.42 10.72 8.69
N MET A 231 -9.19 9.80 7.75
CA MET A 231 -7.98 8.98 7.72
C MET A 231 -6.72 9.81 7.47
N MET A 232 -6.77 10.84 6.63
CA MET A 232 -5.65 11.79 6.48
C MET A 232 -5.35 12.51 7.79
N GLU A 233 -6.36 13.03 8.49
CA GLU A 233 -6.17 13.67 9.79
C GLU A 233 -5.54 12.72 10.80
N GLN A 234 -6.07 11.51 10.90
CA GLN A 234 -5.58 10.48 11.81
C GLN A 234 -4.13 10.09 11.51
N ALA A 235 -3.81 9.81 10.25
CA ALA A 235 -2.46 9.44 9.84
C ALA A 235 -1.46 10.57 10.12
N MET A 236 -1.80 11.81 9.79
CA MET A 236 -0.94 12.96 10.05
C MET A 236 -0.77 13.24 11.54
N ALA A 237 -1.80 13.03 12.37
CA ALA A 237 -1.70 13.14 13.83
C ALA A 237 -0.71 12.10 14.39
N HIS A 238 -0.64 10.92 13.77
CA HIS A 238 0.22 9.81 14.19
C HIS A 238 1.68 9.94 13.73
N LEU A 239 2.01 10.89 12.87
CA LEU A 239 3.40 11.15 12.47
C LEU A 239 4.24 11.78 13.59
N LEU A 240 5.55 11.55 13.53
CA LEU A 240 6.53 12.35 14.23
C LEU A 240 6.52 13.81 13.72
N PRO A 241 6.95 14.81 14.52
CA PRO A 241 7.07 16.18 14.04
C PRO A 241 7.97 16.28 12.81
N GLY A 242 7.52 16.97 11.76
CA GLY A 242 8.23 17.08 10.48
C GLY A 242 8.06 15.88 9.55
N GLY A 243 7.32 14.85 9.96
CA GLY A 243 7.06 13.65 9.16
C GLY A 243 6.19 13.93 7.92
N TRP A 244 6.18 13.00 6.99
CA TRP A 244 5.56 13.13 5.67
C TRP A 244 4.32 12.26 5.51
N GLY A 245 3.25 12.81 4.96
CA GLY A 245 2.08 12.07 4.48
C GLY A 245 2.03 12.06 2.97
N VAL A 246 1.88 10.88 2.36
CA VAL A 246 1.73 10.70 0.91
C VAL A 246 0.52 9.82 0.66
N PHE A 247 -0.59 10.42 0.26
CA PHE A 247 -1.88 9.76 0.19
C PHE A 247 -2.47 9.80 -1.22
N LEU A 248 -3.04 8.68 -1.65
CA LEU A 248 -3.89 8.63 -2.83
C LEU A 248 -5.32 9.00 -2.42
N VAL A 249 -5.86 9.97 -3.11
CA VAL A 249 -7.18 10.56 -2.83
C VAL A 249 -7.92 10.84 -4.13
N PRO A 250 -9.26 10.98 -4.12
CA PRO A 250 -9.99 11.42 -5.30
C PRO A 250 -9.48 12.76 -5.84
N THR A 251 -9.40 12.94 -7.17
CA THR A 251 -9.03 14.23 -7.76
C THR A 251 -9.95 15.37 -7.35
N THR A 252 -11.16 15.05 -6.92
CA THR A 252 -12.20 15.99 -6.47
C THR A 252 -12.11 16.35 -5.00
N ILE A 253 -11.05 15.94 -4.28
CA ILE A 253 -10.93 16.10 -2.82
C ILE A 253 -11.16 17.54 -2.32
N PHE A 254 -10.82 18.55 -3.13
CA PHE A 254 -11.00 19.96 -2.79
C PHE A 254 -12.25 20.61 -3.41
N GLN A 255 -13.17 19.83 -4.01
CA GLN A 255 -14.33 20.36 -4.73
C GLN A 255 -15.65 20.22 -3.96
N SER A 256 -15.67 19.46 -2.85
CA SER A 256 -16.87 19.31 -2.03
C SER A 256 -17.05 20.42 -1.01
N GLN A 257 -18.25 20.56 -0.44
CA GLN A 257 -18.51 21.50 0.63
C GLN A 257 -17.68 21.17 1.90
N GLU A 258 -17.45 19.91 2.17
CA GLU A 258 -16.66 19.41 3.30
C GLU A 258 -15.15 19.71 3.15
N SER A 259 -14.70 20.05 1.94
CA SER A 259 -13.30 20.48 1.68
C SER A 259 -12.88 21.69 2.48
N GLN A 260 -13.82 22.56 2.90
CA GLN A 260 -13.51 23.71 3.74
C GLN A 260 -12.95 23.28 5.10
N GLY A 261 -13.53 22.24 5.72
CA GLY A 261 -13.02 21.66 6.96
C GLY A 261 -11.62 21.06 6.77
N LEU A 262 -11.43 20.32 5.68
CA LEU A 262 -10.13 19.74 5.31
C LEU A 262 -9.05 20.82 5.13
N LEU A 263 -9.32 21.87 4.34
CA LEU A 263 -8.37 22.96 4.11
C LEU A 263 -8.05 23.74 5.39
N LYS A 264 -9.04 23.96 6.25
CA LYS A 264 -8.85 24.61 7.55
C LYS A 264 -7.94 23.76 8.44
N TRP A 265 -8.21 22.46 8.55
CA TRP A 265 -7.35 21.54 9.28
C TRP A 265 -5.92 21.52 8.71
N MET A 266 -5.77 21.39 7.39
CA MET A 266 -4.45 21.39 6.76
C MET A 266 -3.65 22.64 7.10
N SER A 267 -4.30 23.83 7.09
CA SER A 267 -3.61 25.10 7.41
C SER A 267 -3.07 25.19 8.84
N THR A 268 -3.57 24.37 9.76
CA THR A 268 -3.16 24.38 11.18
C THR A 268 -2.28 23.19 11.57
N ALA A 269 -2.40 22.06 10.90
CA ALA A 269 -1.76 20.81 11.29
C ALA A 269 -0.60 20.38 10.39
N ALA A 270 -0.61 20.79 9.11
CA ALA A 270 0.34 20.35 8.11
C ALA A 270 0.61 21.42 7.05
N TYR A 271 1.70 21.26 6.33
CA TYR A 271 1.99 22.01 5.10
C TYR A 271 1.53 21.19 3.90
N LEU A 272 0.71 21.76 3.01
CA LEU A 272 0.43 21.17 1.70
C LEU A 272 1.66 21.39 0.80
N GLN A 273 2.43 20.35 0.60
CA GLN A 273 3.66 20.42 -0.17
C GLN A 273 3.45 20.07 -1.64
N GLY A 274 2.49 19.18 -1.94
CA GLY A 274 2.21 18.79 -3.32
C GLY A 274 0.80 18.25 -3.53
N LEU A 275 0.32 18.40 -4.77
CA LEU A 275 -0.89 17.77 -5.30
C LEU A 275 -0.60 17.37 -6.76
N LEU A 276 -0.53 16.09 -7.02
CA LEU A 276 -0.12 15.52 -8.30
C LEU A 276 -1.23 14.61 -8.82
N ASN A 277 -1.85 14.99 -9.92
CA ASN A 277 -2.88 14.16 -10.54
C ASN A 277 -2.24 12.97 -11.26
N LEU A 278 -2.80 11.78 -11.08
CA LEU A 278 -2.37 10.58 -11.78
C LEU A 278 -2.90 10.55 -13.21
N PRO A 279 -2.20 9.86 -14.14
CA PRO A 279 -2.63 9.75 -15.54
C PRO A 279 -4.02 9.14 -15.66
N THR A 280 -4.84 9.65 -16.56
CA THR A 280 -6.23 9.19 -16.77
C THR A 280 -6.32 7.73 -17.23
N ASN A 281 -5.33 7.26 -17.99
CA ASN A 281 -5.28 5.89 -18.51
C ASN A 281 -5.05 4.80 -17.45
N LEU A 282 -4.82 5.18 -16.20
CA LEU A 282 -4.76 4.24 -15.06
C LEU A 282 -6.13 3.90 -14.49
N PHE A 283 -7.18 4.60 -14.87
CA PHE A 283 -8.50 4.49 -14.29
C PHE A 283 -9.56 4.15 -15.33
N LEU A 284 -10.59 3.42 -14.92
CA LEU A 284 -11.68 3.00 -15.82
C LEU A 284 -12.53 4.19 -16.29
N ASP A 285 -12.69 5.19 -15.41
CA ASP A 285 -13.46 6.40 -15.68
C ASP A 285 -12.87 7.62 -14.93
N GLU A 286 -13.39 8.79 -15.25
CA GLU A 286 -12.92 10.04 -14.65
C GLU A 286 -13.31 10.18 -13.16
N LYS A 287 -14.36 9.51 -12.71
CA LYS A 287 -14.82 9.57 -11.31
C LYS A 287 -13.92 8.76 -10.38
N SER A 288 -13.31 7.71 -10.91
CA SER A 288 -12.36 6.86 -10.18
C SER A 288 -10.94 7.43 -10.16
N ARG A 289 -10.70 8.55 -10.86
CA ARG A 289 -9.38 9.17 -10.97
C ARG A 289 -8.88 9.66 -9.62
N LYS A 290 -7.60 9.36 -9.32
CA LYS A 290 -6.94 9.74 -8.07
C LYS A 290 -5.79 10.72 -8.29
N SER A 291 -5.46 11.43 -7.22
CA SER A 291 -4.30 12.30 -7.09
C SER A 291 -3.46 11.84 -5.92
N ILE A 292 -2.17 12.17 -5.94
CA ILE A 292 -1.29 12.06 -4.78
C ILE A 292 -1.25 13.42 -4.07
N VAL A 293 -1.65 13.44 -2.80
CA VAL A 293 -1.46 14.58 -1.90
C VAL A 293 -0.22 14.35 -1.08
N VAL A 294 0.67 15.34 -1.04
CA VAL A 294 1.90 15.33 -0.24
C VAL A 294 1.76 16.38 0.86
N LEU A 295 1.78 15.91 2.10
CA LEU A 295 1.68 16.73 3.31
C LEU A 295 2.95 16.59 4.15
N GLN A 296 3.34 17.66 4.85
CA GLN A 296 4.38 17.60 5.87
C GLN A 296 3.82 18.09 7.20
N LYS A 297 3.95 17.28 8.25
CA LYS A 297 3.53 17.65 9.59
C LYS A 297 4.36 18.81 10.12
N HIS A 298 3.73 19.74 10.81
CA HIS A 298 4.44 20.84 11.49
C HIS A 298 5.45 20.29 12.50
N GLY A 299 6.55 21.00 12.68
CA GLY A 299 7.57 20.70 13.68
C GLY A 299 8.97 20.51 13.09
N GLN A 300 9.97 20.46 13.96
CA GLN A 300 11.38 20.39 13.58
C GLN A 300 11.77 21.48 12.54
N ARG A 301 12.34 21.06 11.40
CA ARG A 301 12.72 21.94 10.29
C ARG A 301 11.66 22.06 9.20
N ALA A 302 10.45 21.49 9.43
CA ALA A 302 9.37 21.54 8.46
C ALA A 302 8.92 22.98 8.22
N HIS A 303 8.72 23.32 6.96
CA HIS A 303 8.23 24.63 6.54
C HIS A 303 7.41 24.50 5.26
N GLN A 304 6.53 25.45 5.01
CA GLN A 304 5.79 25.51 3.77
C GLN A 304 6.74 25.76 2.60
N ALA A 305 6.70 24.92 1.58
CA ALA A 305 7.40 25.18 0.33
C ALA A 305 7.03 26.54 -0.26
N GLY A 306 8.01 27.26 -0.77
CA GLY A 306 7.77 28.57 -1.40
C GLY A 306 6.81 28.45 -2.60
N LYS A 307 6.78 27.29 -3.26
CA LYS A 307 5.84 26.94 -4.31
C LYS A 307 5.36 25.51 -4.10
N VAL A 308 4.08 25.31 -3.91
CA VAL A 308 3.47 23.96 -3.82
C VAL A 308 3.69 23.22 -5.14
N LEU A 309 4.08 21.95 -5.06
CA LEU A 309 4.27 21.08 -6.22
C LEU A 309 2.92 20.70 -6.81
N LEU A 310 2.52 21.34 -7.89
CA LEU A 310 1.26 21.07 -8.60
C LEU A 310 1.56 20.52 -10.01
N GLY A 311 0.86 19.48 -10.42
CA GLY A 311 1.04 18.95 -11.78
C GLY A 311 0.20 17.73 -12.07
N ASP A 312 0.23 17.37 -13.35
CA ASP A 312 -0.37 16.13 -13.87
C ASP A 312 0.76 15.21 -14.32
N PHE A 313 0.80 14.01 -13.77
CA PHE A 313 1.73 12.99 -14.28
C PHE A 313 1.37 12.65 -15.71
N PRO A 314 2.36 12.64 -16.61
CA PRO A 314 2.16 12.12 -17.96
C PRO A 314 1.89 10.62 -17.92
N SER A 315 1.38 10.06 -19.03
CA SER A 315 1.25 8.61 -19.16
C SER A 315 2.58 7.93 -18.87
N PHE A 316 2.54 6.82 -18.09
CA PHE A 316 3.74 6.04 -17.79
C PHE A 316 4.34 5.35 -19.03
N GLU A 317 3.60 5.29 -20.12
CA GLU A 317 4.07 4.79 -21.41
C GLU A 317 4.94 5.83 -22.14
N ASP A 318 4.74 7.13 -21.88
CA ASP A 318 5.58 8.21 -22.41
C ASP A 318 6.82 8.43 -21.53
N GLN A 319 7.82 7.60 -21.75
CA GLN A 319 9.07 7.63 -20.98
C GLN A 319 9.76 9.00 -21.00
N ARG A 320 9.70 9.72 -22.13
CA ARG A 320 10.35 11.03 -22.28
C ARG A 320 9.65 12.10 -21.44
N ALA A 321 8.32 12.16 -21.53
CA ALA A 321 7.54 13.09 -20.75
C ALA A 321 7.63 12.76 -19.24
N PHE A 322 7.63 11.48 -18.89
CA PHE A 322 7.79 11.03 -17.51
C PHE A 322 9.15 11.43 -16.92
N GLN A 323 10.26 11.21 -17.66
CA GLN A 323 11.59 11.65 -17.23
C GLN A 323 11.69 13.17 -17.07
N ALA A 324 11.09 13.94 -17.97
CA ALA A 324 11.05 15.39 -17.87
C ALA A 324 10.27 15.86 -16.62
N PHE A 325 9.16 15.18 -16.31
CA PHE A 325 8.34 15.52 -15.14
C PHE A 325 9.04 15.14 -13.82
N THR A 326 9.67 13.97 -13.75
CA THR A 326 10.46 13.60 -12.56
C THR A 326 11.65 14.53 -12.33
N ALA A 327 12.31 15.00 -13.38
CA ALA A 327 13.34 16.01 -13.25
C ALA A 327 12.82 17.36 -12.70
N GLN A 328 11.58 17.73 -13.01
CA GLN A 328 10.94 18.90 -12.40
C GLN A 328 10.65 18.70 -10.90
N ILE A 329 10.23 17.47 -10.51
CA ILE A 329 10.06 17.11 -9.10
C ILE A 329 11.41 17.21 -8.37
N ASP A 330 12.48 16.67 -8.94
CA ASP A 330 13.82 16.70 -8.35
C ASP A 330 14.27 18.17 -8.13
N ALA A 331 14.12 19.01 -9.14
CA ALA A 331 14.48 20.42 -9.05
C ALA A 331 13.61 21.16 -7.98
N TRP A 332 12.32 20.82 -7.89
CA TRP A 332 11.44 21.38 -6.87
C TRP A 332 11.87 20.96 -5.45
N VAL A 333 12.21 19.68 -5.25
CA VAL A 333 12.70 19.17 -3.95
C VAL A 333 13.97 19.90 -3.53
N ASP A 334 14.95 20.03 -4.44
CA ASP A 334 16.23 20.72 -4.14
C ASP A 334 16.05 22.19 -3.77
N GLN A 335 15.02 22.85 -4.29
CA GLN A 335 14.73 24.26 -4.02
C GLN A 335 13.88 24.49 -2.77
N ASN A 336 13.03 23.52 -2.39
CA ASN A 336 11.99 23.75 -1.41
C ASN A 336 12.06 22.84 -0.17
N ILE A 337 12.82 21.74 -0.20
CA ILE A 337 12.85 20.79 0.91
C ILE A 337 14.21 20.81 1.60
N ILE A 338 14.19 21.13 2.90
CA ILE A 338 15.36 21.03 3.77
C ILE A 338 15.43 19.58 4.30
N ARG A 339 16.49 18.89 3.94
CA ARG A 339 16.76 17.51 4.35
C ARG A 339 17.60 17.44 5.62
#